data_31ebcba4d49bad809d790339337c7c41
#
_entry.id   31ebcba4d49bad809d790339337c7c41
#
_cell.length_a   1.000
_cell.length_b   1.000
_cell.length_c   1.000
_cell.angle_alpha   90.00
_cell.angle_beta   90.00
_cell.angle_gamma   90.00
#
_symmetry.space_group_name_H-M   'P 1'
#
loop_
_entity.id
_entity.type
_entity.pdbx_description
1 polymer ?
#
loop_
_entity_poly.entity_id
_entity_poly.type
_entity_poly.pdbx_seq_one_letter_code
_entity_poly.pdbx_strand_id
1 'polypeptide(L)'
;MMSLSSKGDEEERKTRVANAVPKSWLEKTALSVNDDAFSKCLSVRCYASHLEIENNENIRDWMYALTETNMREMYEQTWGWNSLEKRRELSDQNAKFVLVFTQKKKREEEKEEAKVALNTTDDEDEEKPVAFAHYRFEVDDDDVASVYIYELQVEQTMKRSGLGRVLMRACEKIGCALGLKHAALTVLKTNQAARIFYAKIGYEETDHAPVDAHYVIMRKRI
;
A
#
# COMPACT_ATOMS: atom_id res chain seq x y z
N MET A 1 16.15 36.50 1.98
CA MET A 1 16.22 35.35 2.92
C MET A 1 14.82 34.99 3.33
N MET A 2 14.16 34.07 2.63
CA MET A 2 12.93 33.45 3.13
C MET A 2 13.33 32.46 4.24
N SER A 3 12.79 32.61 5.43
CA SER A 3 13.20 31.86 6.61
C SER A 3 12.94 30.35 6.45
N LEU A 4 13.84 29.51 6.91
CA LEU A 4 13.69 28.04 6.98
C LEU A 4 12.37 27.61 7.66
N SER A 5 11.85 28.42 8.60
CA SER A 5 10.54 28.28 9.25
C SER A 5 9.36 28.26 8.26
N SER A 6 9.41 29.02 7.17
CA SER A 6 8.28 29.12 6.24
C SER A 6 8.14 27.89 5.30
N LYS A 7 9.22 27.14 5.07
CA LYS A 7 9.18 25.94 4.21
C LYS A 7 8.54 24.76 4.94
N GLY A 8 8.96 24.51 6.18
CA GLY A 8 8.37 23.44 7.01
C GLY A 8 6.88 23.65 7.25
N ASP A 9 6.47 24.90 7.56
CA ASP A 9 5.04 25.25 7.74
C ASP A 9 4.22 25.01 6.46
N GLU A 10 4.78 25.24 5.27
CA GLU A 10 4.10 24.98 4.00
C GLU A 10 3.94 23.47 3.75
N GLU A 11 4.97 22.68 3.99
CA GLU A 11 4.92 21.22 3.80
C GLU A 11 4.00 20.54 4.82
N GLU A 12 4.00 20.98 6.08
CA GLU A 12 3.02 20.54 7.09
C GLU A 12 1.57 20.86 6.67
N ARG A 13 1.35 22.04 6.09
CA ARG A 13 0.04 22.42 5.55
C ARG A 13 -0.39 21.51 4.41
N LYS A 14 0.52 21.18 3.48
CA LYS A 14 0.25 20.22 2.39
C LYS A 14 -0.14 18.86 2.95
N THR A 15 0.61 18.35 3.92
CA THR A 15 0.33 17.07 4.58
C THR A 15 -1.04 17.07 5.27
N ARG A 16 -1.41 18.16 5.94
CA ARG A 16 -2.72 18.33 6.57
C ARG A 16 -3.85 18.32 5.55
N VAL A 17 -3.70 19.03 4.43
CA VAL A 17 -4.69 19.04 3.34
C VAL A 17 -4.81 17.65 2.72
N ALA A 18 -3.70 16.97 2.47
CA ALA A 18 -3.67 15.63 1.93
C ALA A 18 -4.39 14.61 2.84
N ASN A 19 -4.22 14.75 4.15
CA ASN A 19 -4.90 13.88 5.13
C ASN A 19 -6.41 14.10 5.20
N ALA A 20 -6.92 15.26 4.78
CA ALA A 20 -8.35 15.60 4.79
C ALA A 20 -9.09 15.22 3.49
N VAL A 21 -8.43 14.58 2.53
CA VAL A 21 -9.02 14.26 1.21
C VAL A 21 -10.10 13.16 1.34
N PRO A 22 -11.27 13.33 0.70
CA PRO A 22 -12.34 12.34 0.73
C PRO A 22 -11.96 11.02 0.05
N LYS A 23 -12.47 9.89 0.57
CA LYS A 23 -12.28 8.55 0.00
C LYS A 23 -12.60 8.47 -1.49
N SER A 24 -13.74 9.03 -1.90
CA SER A 24 -14.17 9.01 -3.31
C SER A 24 -13.18 9.66 -4.27
N TRP A 25 -12.47 10.69 -3.81
CA TRP A 25 -11.41 11.32 -4.58
C TRP A 25 -10.17 10.42 -4.69
N LEU A 26 -9.77 9.78 -3.58
CA LEU A 26 -8.65 8.83 -3.56
C LEU A 26 -8.92 7.64 -4.49
N GLU A 27 -10.12 7.06 -4.43
CA GLU A 27 -10.53 5.96 -5.30
C GLU A 27 -10.50 6.35 -6.78
N LYS A 28 -11.08 7.49 -7.14
CA LYS A 28 -11.07 8.00 -8.51
C LYS A 28 -9.64 8.21 -9.03
N THR A 29 -8.76 8.73 -8.18
CA THR A 29 -7.36 8.99 -8.53
C THR A 29 -6.57 7.68 -8.67
N ALA A 30 -6.72 6.76 -7.73
CA ALA A 30 -6.05 5.46 -7.78
C ALA A 30 -6.51 4.63 -8.99
N LEU A 31 -7.82 4.58 -9.27
CA LEU A 31 -8.41 3.84 -10.40
C LEU A 31 -8.00 4.41 -11.77
N SER A 32 -7.55 5.66 -11.84
CA SER A 32 -7.01 6.22 -13.09
C SER A 32 -5.68 5.57 -13.52
N VAL A 33 -5.16 4.62 -12.75
CA VAL A 33 -4.05 3.72 -13.14
C VAL A 33 -4.61 2.67 -14.10
N ASN A 34 -4.82 3.06 -15.37
CA ASN A 34 -5.16 2.11 -16.43
C ASN A 34 -3.95 1.20 -16.69
N ASP A 35 -4.01 0.00 -16.16
CA ASP A 35 -3.20 -1.12 -16.60
C ASP A 35 -4.21 -2.13 -17.22
N ASP A 36 -4.42 -2.07 -18.53
CA ASP A 36 -5.45 -2.83 -19.27
C ASP A 36 -5.37 -4.36 -19.04
N ALA A 37 -4.20 -4.85 -18.61
CA ALA A 37 -3.98 -6.25 -18.29
C ALA A 37 -4.67 -6.71 -16.99
N PHE A 38 -4.97 -5.79 -16.05
CA PHE A 38 -5.52 -6.13 -14.74
C PHE A 38 -7.04 -5.94 -14.61
N SER A 39 -7.65 -5.14 -15.51
CA SER A 39 -9.04 -4.69 -15.32
C SER A 39 -10.10 -5.78 -15.42
N LYS A 40 -9.77 -6.96 -15.95
CA LYS A 40 -10.76 -8.02 -16.20
C LYS A 40 -11.00 -8.98 -15.02
N CYS A 41 -10.06 -9.07 -14.07
CA CYS A 41 -10.12 -10.05 -12.99
C CYS A 41 -9.85 -9.49 -11.60
N LEU A 42 -9.54 -8.17 -11.48
CA LEU A 42 -9.16 -7.55 -10.22
C LEU A 42 -9.89 -6.23 -10.01
N SER A 43 -10.22 -5.91 -8.76
CA SER A 43 -10.77 -4.62 -8.35
C SER A 43 -9.83 -3.92 -7.37
N VAL A 44 -9.77 -2.59 -7.44
CA VAL A 44 -8.96 -1.76 -6.54
C VAL A 44 -9.87 -0.93 -5.66
N ARG A 45 -9.63 -0.92 -4.35
CA ARG A 45 -10.36 -0.11 -3.37
C ARG A 45 -9.39 0.71 -2.54
N CYS A 46 -9.77 1.96 -2.26
CA CYS A 46 -9.05 2.83 -1.34
C CYS A 46 -9.79 2.93 -0.01
N TYR A 47 -9.01 3.01 1.06
CA TYR A 47 -9.51 3.27 2.41
C TYR A 47 -8.79 4.51 2.91
N ALA A 48 -9.58 5.56 3.16
CA ALA A 48 -9.09 6.91 3.47
C ALA A 48 -8.81 7.13 4.95
N SER A 49 -9.31 6.23 5.80
CA SER A 49 -9.10 6.30 7.24
C SER A 49 -8.95 4.91 7.84
N HIS A 50 -8.25 4.84 8.97
CA HIS A 50 -8.12 3.63 9.77
C HIS A 50 -9.50 3.08 10.22
N LEU A 51 -10.47 3.94 10.50
CA LEU A 51 -11.81 3.53 10.95
C LEU A 51 -12.54 2.65 9.95
N GLU A 52 -12.31 2.84 8.65
CA GLU A 52 -12.90 2.00 7.62
C GLU A 52 -12.33 0.57 7.65
N ILE A 53 -11.08 0.43 8.05
CA ILE A 53 -10.41 -0.86 8.22
C ILE A 53 -10.75 -1.46 9.59
N GLU A 54 -10.80 -0.66 10.66
CA GLU A 54 -11.16 -1.15 11.99
C GLU A 54 -12.56 -1.74 12.04
N ASN A 55 -13.50 -1.15 11.28
CA ASN A 55 -14.86 -1.68 11.14
C ASN A 55 -14.95 -2.93 10.26
N ASN A 56 -13.84 -3.37 9.65
CA ASN A 56 -13.77 -4.57 8.83
C ASN A 56 -12.70 -5.53 9.38
N GLU A 57 -13.06 -6.29 10.40
CA GLU A 57 -12.15 -7.20 11.10
C GLU A 57 -11.48 -8.20 10.15
N ASN A 58 -12.20 -8.72 9.17
CA ASN A 58 -11.67 -9.69 8.20
C ASN A 58 -10.52 -9.08 7.38
N ILE A 59 -10.68 -7.85 6.90
CA ILE A 59 -9.63 -7.16 6.13
C ILE A 59 -8.45 -6.81 7.04
N ARG A 60 -8.71 -6.28 8.23
CA ARG A 60 -7.68 -5.92 9.20
C ARG A 60 -6.81 -7.12 9.57
N ASP A 61 -7.43 -8.23 9.93
CA ASP A 61 -6.72 -9.43 10.35
C ASP A 61 -6.01 -10.09 9.16
N TRP A 62 -6.57 -10.04 7.96
CA TRP A 62 -5.91 -10.49 6.75
C TRP A 62 -4.65 -9.66 6.45
N MET A 63 -4.72 -8.33 6.51
CA MET A 63 -3.55 -7.46 6.30
C MET A 63 -2.44 -7.76 7.30
N TYR A 64 -2.80 -7.93 8.58
CA TYR A 64 -1.83 -8.29 9.60
C TYR A 64 -1.20 -9.65 9.31
N ALA A 65 -1.99 -10.69 9.05
CA ALA A 65 -1.52 -12.05 8.79
C ALA A 65 -0.61 -12.11 7.54
N LEU A 66 -0.97 -11.37 6.48
CA LEU A 66 -0.15 -11.28 5.28
C LEU A 66 1.20 -10.59 5.55
N THR A 67 1.18 -9.50 6.32
CA THR A 67 2.41 -8.80 6.73
C THR A 67 3.29 -9.70 7.59
N GLU A 68 2.71 -10.36 8.59
CA GLU A 68 3.43 -11.31 9.44
C GLU A 68 4.06 -12.44 8.62
N THR A 69 3.29 -13.06 7.72
CA THR A 69 3.77 -14.15 6.86
C THR A 69 4.94 -13.73 5.97
N ASN A 70 4.87 -12.52 5.41
CA ASN A 70 5.88 -12.06 4.47
C ASN A 70 7.13 -11.45 5.14
N MET A 71 7.00 -10.89 6.35
CA MET A 71 8.03 -10.01 6.92
C MET A 71 8.62 -10.50 8.24
N ARG A 72 7.91 -11.36 9.01
CA ARG A 72 8.31 -11.74 10.36
C ARG A 72 9.74 -12.26 10.43
N GLU A 73 10.10 -13.20 9.57
CA GLU A 73 11.44 -13.80 9.57
C GLU A 73 12.54 -12.74 9.37
N MET A 74 12.34 -11.79 8.45
CA MET A 74 13.30 -10.70 8.22
C MET A 74 13.38 -9.73 9.39
N TYR A 75 12.26 -9.44 10.06
CA TYR A 75 12.27 -8.60 11.25
C TYR A 75 12.94 -9.28 12.44
N GLU A 76 12.73 -10.57 12.66
CA GLU A 76 13.40 -11.34 13.72
C GLU A 76 14.93 -11.35 13.57
N GLN A 77 15.43 -11.26 12.34
CA GLN A 77 16.87 -11.18 12.04
C GLN A 77 17.46 -9.77 12.24
N THR A 78 16.62 -8.74 12.51
CA THR A 78 17.05 -7.34 12.61
C THR A 78 16.63 -6.72 13.94
N TRP A 79 15.49 -6.07 14.00
CA TRP A 79 15.00 -5.37 15.20
C TRP A 79 13.93 -6.14 16.00
N GLY A 80 13.63 -7.35 15.57
CA GLY A 80 12.61 -8.21 16.18
C GLY A 80 11.21 -8.00 15.61
N TRP A 81 10.36 -9.03 15.74
CA TRP A 81 8.94 -8.95 15.42
C TRP A 81 8.12 -8.57 16.64
N ASN A 82 7.38 -7.47 16.55
CA ASN A 82 6.45 -7.04 17.59
C ASN A 82 5.02 -6.98 17.03
N SER A 83 4.23 -8.00 17.34
CA SER A 83 2.84 -8.13 16.86
C SER A 83 1.97 -6.95 17.27
N LEU A 84 2.14 -6.43 18.49
CA LEU A 84 1.33 -5.33 18.99
C LEU A 84 1.66 -4.02 18.28
N GLU A 85 2.94 -3.74 18.07
CA GLU A 85 3.39 -2.55 17.34
C GLU A 85 2.92 -2.60 15.89
N LYS A 86 3.03 -3.76 15.21
CA LYS A 86 2.57 -3.90 13.84
C LYS A 86 1.05 -3.71 13.71
N ARG A 87 0.26 -4.23 14.64
CA ARG A 87 -1.18 -3.97 14.67
C ARG A 87 -1.48 -2.49 14.91
N ARG A 88 -0.76 -1.81 15.83
CA ARG A 88 -0.90 -0.37 16.05
C ARG A 88 -0.53 0.45 14.82
N GLU A 89 0.54 0.07 14.12
CA GLU A 89 0.96 0.74 12.88
C GLU A 89 -0.13 0.66 11.79
N LEU A 90 -0.73 -0.52 11.61
CA LEU A 90 -1.82 -0.73 10.65
C LEU A 90 -3.13 -0.04 11.08
N SER A 91 -3.31 0.26 12.38
CA SER A 91 -4.48 0.97 12.92
C SER A 91 -4.20 2.44 13.24
N ASP A 92 -3.09 3.01 12.75
CA ASP A 92 -2.76 4.42 12.98
C ASP A 92 -3.81 5.35 12.35
N GLN A 93 -4.13 6.44 13.06
CA GLN A 93 -5.15 7.40 12.62
C GLN A 93 -4.88 8.03 11.24
N ASN A 94 -3.61 8.12 10.83
CA ASN A 94 -3.20 8.66 9.54
C ASN A 94 -3.04 7.56 8.48
N ALA A 95 -3.22 6.28 8.85
CA ALA A 95 -3.10 5.16 7.93
C ALA A 95 -4.15 5.24 6.81
N LYS A 96 -3.69 5.06 5.58
CA LYS A 96 -4.49 4.97 4.37
C LYS A 96 -4.08 3.74 3.59
N PHE A 97 -5.02 3.16 2.86
CA PHE A 97 -4.76 1.91 2.19
C PHE A 97 -5.28 1.91 0.76
N VAL A 98 -4.54 1.22 -0.10
CA VAL A 98 -5.02 0.75 -1.41
C VAL A 98 -5.00 -0.77 -1.37
N LEU A 99 -6.14 -1.40 -1.60
CA LEU A 99 -6.29 -2.85 -1.63
C LEU A 99 -6.67 -3.31 -3.03
N VAL A 100 -6.17 -4.48 -3.41
CA VAL A 100 -6.56 -5.19 -4.63
C VAL A 100 -7.32 -6.46 -4.24
N PHE A 101 -8.46 -6.67 -4.88
CA PHE A 101 -9.32 -7.84 -4.69
C PHE A 101 -9.43 -8.63 -5.99
N THR A 102 -9.61 -9.94 -5.90
CA THR A 102 -10.11 -10.73 -7.02
C THR A 102 -11.53 -10.29 -7.35
N GLN A 103 -11.91 -10.29 -8.63
CA GLN A 103 -13.31 -10.06 -9.00
C GLN A 103 -14.10 -11.37 -8.96
N LYS A 104 -15.37 -11.26 -8.61
CA LYS A 104 -16.33 -12.38 -8.80
C LYS A 104 -16.35 -12.75 -10.27
N LYS A 105 -16.19 -14.01 -10.60
CA LYS A 105 -16.49 -14.49 -11.95
C LYS A 105 -17.97 -14.21 -12.21
N LYS A 106 -18.29 -13.36 -13.19
CA LYS A 106 -19.66 -13.27 -13.71
C LYS A 106 -20.03 -14.66 -14.24
N ARG A 107 -20.93 -15.35 -13.55
CA ARG A 107 -21.59 -16.54 -14.12
C ARG A 107 -22.33 -16.06 -15.37
N GLU A 108 -21.96 -16.55 -16.53
CA GLU A 108 -22.81 -16.47 -17.72
C GLU A 108 -24.08 -17.26 -17.38
N GLU A 109 -25.23 -16.63 -17.51
CA GLU A 109 -26.56 -17.16 -17.10
C GLU A 109 -26.95 -18.51 -17.74
N GLU A 110 -26.15 -19.04 -18.68
CA GLU A 110 -26.44 -20.26 -19.46
C GLU A 110 -26.09 -21.60 -18.75
N LYS A 111 -25.62 -21.62 -17.50
CA LYS A 111 -25.21 -22.86 -16.81
C LYS A 111 -25.94 -23.17 -15.50
N GLU A 112 -27.07 -22.54 -15.25
CA GLU A 112 -27.80 -22.78 -13.99
C GLU A 112 -28.49 -24.14 -13.91
N GLU A 113 -28.84 -24.76 -15.05
CA GLU A 113 -29.52 -26.06 -15.07
C GLU A 113 -28.62 -27.29 -14.78
N ALA A 114 -27.30 -27.15 -14.91
CA ALA A 114 -26.35 -28.26 -14.75
C ALA A 114 -25.78 -28.41 -13.33
N LYS A 115 -25.99 -27.45 -12.43
CA LYS A 115 -25.35 -27.40 -11.09
C LYS A 115 -26.20 -27.97 -9.94
N VAL A 116 -27.41 -28.44 -10.18
CA VAL A 116 -28.23 -29.07 -9.14
C VAL A 116 -27.70 -30.47 -8.71
N ALA A 117 -26.69 -31.00 -9.39
CA ALA A 117 -26.21 -32.37 -9.19
C ALA A 117 -24.82 -32.49 -8.50
N LEU A 118 -24.08 -31.42 -8.23
CA LEU A 118 -22.80 -31.53 -7.50
C LEU A 118 -22.75 -30.50 -6.36
N ASN A 119 -22.72 -31.01 -5.12
CA ASN A 119 -22.37 -30.25 -3.90
C ASN A 119 -20.92 -29.71 -3.98
N THR A 120 -20.65 -28.73 -4.81
CA THR A 120 -19.40 -27.96 -4.74
C THR A 120 -19.66 -26.70 -3.92
N THR A 121 -18.99 -26.62 -2.80
CA THR A 121 -19.01 -25.48 -1.86
C THR A 121 -18.77 -24.16 -2.58
N ASP A 122 -19.61 -23.16 -2.29
CA ASP A 122 -19.66 -21.82 -2.90
C ASP A 122 -18.43 -20.90 -2.60
N ASP A 123 -17.31 -21.45 -2.16
CA ASP A 123 -16.12 -20.69 -1.73
C ASP A 123 -15.30 -20.04 -2.88
N GLU A 124 -15.57 -20.39 -4.13
CA GLU A 124 -14.80 -19.87 -5.27
C GLU A 124 -15.31 -18.54 -5.83
N ASP A 125 -16.51 -18.09 -5.42
CA ASP A 125 -17.17 -16.91 -5.99
C ASP A 125 -17.04 -15.63 -5.14
N GLU A 126 -16.35 -15.66 -3.98
CA GLU A 126 -16.15 -14.46 -3.16
C GLU A 126 -14.98 -13.60 -3.61
N GLU A 127 -15.19 -12.27 -3.58
CA GLU A 127 -14.07 -11.30 -3.72
C GLU A 127 -13.13 -11.45 -2.53
N LYS A 128 -11.86 -11.80 -2.80
CA LYS A 128 -10.82 -11.95 -1.77
C LYS A 128 -9.76 -10.88 -1.95
N PRO A 129 -9.30 -10.21 -0.89
CA PRO A 129 -8.17 -9.31 -0.98
C PRO A 129 -6.89 -10.11 -1.26
N VAL A 130 -6.04 -9.63 -2.16
CA VAL A 130 -4.83 -10.34 -2.61
C VAL A 130 -3.55 -9.52 -2.50
N ALA A 131 -3.67 -8.20 -2.36
CA ALA A 131 -2.53 -7.30 -2.17
C ALA A 131 -2.98 -5.99 -1.54
N PHE A 132 -2.08 -5.33 -0.80
CA PHE A 132 -2.33 -4.00 -0.29
C PHE A 132 -1.06 -3.16 -0.21
N ALA A 133 -1.26 -1.82 -0.22
CA ALA A 133 -0.30 -0.83 0.21
C ALA A 133 -0.88 -0.05 1.39
N HIS A 134 -0.11 0.09 2.47
CA HIS A 134 -0.33 1.04 3.55
C HIS A 134 0.54 2.26 3.30
N TYR A 135 -0.04 3.44 3.28
CA TYR A 135 0.69 4.68 3.09
C TYR A 135 0.16 5.78 4.01
N ARG A 136 1.01 6.78 4.24
CA ARG A 136 0.68 8.01 4.96
C ARG A 136 1.22 9.20 4.20
N PHE A 137 0.73 10.38 4.53
CA PHE A 137 1.34 11.63 4.09
C PHE A 137 2.14 12.20 5.25
N GLU A 138 3.43 12.34 5.05
CA GLU A 138 4.37 12.73 6.10
C GLU A 138 5.35 13.79 5.59
N VAL A 139 5.89 14.55 6.53
CA VAL A 139 7.03 15.44 6.28
C VAL A 139 8.27 14.73 6.81
N ASP A 140 9.28 14.60 5.99
CA ASP A 140 10.55 13.98 6.36
C ASP A 140 11.51 14.95 7.05
N ASP A 141 12.69 14.45 7.44
CA ASP A 141 13.72 15.21 8.13
C ASP A 141 14.29 16.38 7.29
N ASP A 142 14.08 16.38 5.97
CA ASP A 142 14.44 17.47 5.06
C ASP A 142 13.35 18.54 4.91
N ASP A 143 12.30 18.50 5.72
CA ASP A 143 11.10 19.32 5.55
C ASP A 143 10.43 19.13 4.18
N VAL A 144 10.32 17.89 3.71
CA VAL A 144 9.69 17.56 2.44
C VAL A 144 8.46 16.67 2.66
N ALA A 145 7.28 17.17 2.24
CA ALA A 145 6.07 16.39 2.27
C ALA A 145 6.10 15.29 1.19
N SER A 146 5.82 14.07 1.60
CA SER A 146 5.86 12.89 0.75
C SER A 146 4.67 11.96 1.00
N VAL A 147 4.36 11.12 0.03
CA VAL A 147 3.59 9.91 0.26
C VAL A 147 4.56 8.82 0.74
N TYR A 148 4.45 8.44 2.01
CA TYR A 148 5.33 7.45 2.63
C TYR A 148 4.65 6.09 2.65
N ILE A 149 5.27 5.12 2.00
CA ILE A 149 4.75 3.74 1.89
C ILE A 149 5.32 2.92 3.04
N TYR A 150 4.45 2.56 3.99
CA TYR A 150 4.78 1.75 5.17
C TYR A 150 4.82 0.27 4.87
N GLU A 151 3.82 -0.22 4.12
CA GLU A 151 3.71 -1.62 3.73
C GLU A 151 3.33 -1.75 2.26
N LEU A 152 3.94 -2.72 1.61
CA LEU A 152 3.56 -3.19 0.28
C LEU A 152 3.53 -4.71 0.31
N GLN A 153 2.35 -5.28 0.44
CA GLN A 153 2.18 -6.72 0.64
C GLN A 153 1.37 -7.34 -0.49
N VAL A 154 1.82 -8.50 -0.94
CA VAL A 154 1.18 -9.28 -2.01
C VAL A 154 1.13 -10.74 -1.57
N GLU A 155 -0.03 -11.39 -1.75
CA GLU A 155 -0.19 -12.82 -1.51
C GLU A 155 0.85 -13.62 -2.30
N GLN A 156 1.35 -14.70 -1.72
CA GLN A 156 2.43 -15.50 -2.31
C GLN A 156 2.08 -15.99 -3.72
N THR A 157 0.84 -16.44 -3.89
CA THR A 157 0.31 -16.92 -5.18
C THR A 157 0.19 -15.84 -6.25
N MET A 158 0.14 -14.57 -5.82
CA MET A 158 -0.01 -13.41 -6.69
C MET A 158 1.29 -12.61 -6.87
N LYS A 159 2.40 -13.07 -6.26
CA LYS A 159 3.73 -12.46 -6.49
C LYS A 159 4.13 -12.57 -7.95
N ARG A 160 4.87 -11.58 -8.43
CA ARG A 160 5.34 -11.46 -9.84
C ARG A 160 4.24 -11.21 -10.88
N SER A 161 2.99 -11.01 -10.45
CA SER A 161 1.86 -10.64 -11.34
C SER A 161 1.81 -9.17 -11.73
N GLY A 162 2.66 -8.31 -11.15
CA GLY A 162 2.64 -6.85 -11.38
C GLY A 162 1.84 -6.06 -10.33
N LEU A 163 1.14 -6.71 -9.39
CA LEU A 163 0.32 -6.04 -8.36
C LEU A 163 1.10 -5.01 -7.54
N GLY A 164 2.33 -5.33 -7.15
CA GLY A 164 3.16 -4.37 -6.44
C GLY A 164 3.38 -3.08 -7.23
N ARG A 165 3.56 -3.15 -8.55
CA ARG A 165 3.70 -1.96 -9.41
C ARG A 165 2.40 -1.16 -9.49
N VAL A 166 1.26 -1.84 -9.58
CA VAL A 166 -0.08 -1.19 -9.59
C VAL A 166 -0.31 -0.42 -8.30
N LEU A 167 -0.05 -1.04 -7.15
CA LEU A 167 -0.19 -0.40 -5.84
C LEU A 167 0.73 0.82 -5.68
N MET A 168 2.02 0.69 -6.05
CA MET A 168 2.96 1.81 -5.98
C MET A 168 2.53 2.97 -6.88
N ARG A 169 2.12 2.69 -8.12
CA ARG A 169 1.60 3.71 -9.04
C ARG A 169 0.34 4.40 -8.50
N ALA A 170 -0.55 3.67 -7.82
CA ALA A 170 -1.73 4.26 -7.21
C ALA A 170 -1.33 5.26 -6.11
N CYS A 171 -0.44 4.88 -5.20
CA CYS A 171 0.09 5.77 -4.16
C CYS A 171 0.81 6.99 -4.75
N GLU A 172 1.68 6.79 -5.75
CA GLU A 172 2.40 7.86 -6.45
C GLU A 172 1.44 8.85 -7.12
N LYS A 173 0.41 8.37 -7.81
CA LYS A 173 -0.60 9.23 -8.45
C LYS A 173 -1.42 10.02 -7.43
N ILE A 174 -1.79 9.41 -6.31
CA ILE A 174 -2.46 10.11 -5.21
C ILE A 174 -1.56 11.24 -4.70
N GLY A 175 -0.29 10.96 -4.41
CA GLY A 175 0.68 11.97 -3.97
C GLY A 175 0.86 13.10 -5.00
N CYS A 176 1.08 12.77 -6.25
CA CYS A 176 1.23 13.73 -7.34
C CYS A 176 -0.01 14.64 -7.50
N ALA A 177 -1.23 14.05 -7.46
CA ALA A 177 -2.48 14.80 -7.58
C ALA A 177 -2.73 15.74 -6.38
N LEU A 178 -2.12 15.46 -5.22
CA LEU A 178 -2.12 16.32 -4.04
C LEU A 178 -0.99 17.36 -4.05
N GLY A 179 -0.17 17.38 -5.10
CA GLY A 179 0.96 18.31 -5.24
C GLY A 179 2.20 17.93 -4.44
N LEU A 180 2.24 16.70 -3.89
CA LEU A 180 3.45 16.16 -3.27
C LEU A 180 4.49 15.87 -4.36
N LYS A 181 5.76 16.03 -4.02
CA LYS A 181 6.87 15.89 -4.98
C LYS A 181 7.59 14.55 -4.90
N HIS A 182 7.39 13.84 -3.79
CA HIS A 182 8.14 12.63 -3.50
C HIS A 182 7.23 11.51 -2.98
N ALA A 183 7.62 10.30 -3.34
CA ALA A 183 7.20 9.07 -2.69
C ALA A 183 8.43 8.47 -2.00
N ALA A 184 8.27 8.02 -0.77
CA ALA A 184 9.35 7.45 0.04
C ALA A 184 8.92 6.15 0.72
N LEU A 185 9.90 5.35 1.10
CA LEU A 185 9.69 4.09 1.83
C LEU A 185 10.96 3.70 2.60
N THR A 186 10.78 2.85 3.60
CA THR A 186 11.87 2.14 4.26
C THR A 186 11.88 0.68 3.80
N VAL A 187 13.05 0.14 3.51
CA VAL A 187 13.22 -1.27 3.16
C VAL A 187 14.44 -1.88 3.87
N LEU A 188 14.28 -3.09 4.41
CA LEU A 188 15.38 -3.82 5.04
C LEU A 188 16.49 -4.10 4.04
N LYS A 189 17.76 -3.92 4.43
CA LYS A 189 18.94 -4.24 3.61
C LYS A 189 18.96 -5.72 3.20
N THR A 190 18.42 -6.59 4.02
CA THR A 190 18.29 -8.04 3.75
C THR A 190 17.21 -8.36 2.72
N ASN A 191 16.20 -7.48 2.53
CA ASN A 191 15.14 -7.69 1.55
C ASN A 191 15.58 -7.29 0.14
N GLN A 192 16.52 -8.05 -0.42
CA GLN A 192 17.10 -7.80 -1.75
C GLN A 192 16.04 -7.78 -2.86
N ALA A 193 15.02 -8.64 -2.76
CA ALA A 193 13.96 -8.72 -3.77
C ALA A 193 13.16 -7.42 -3.83
N ALA A 194 12.80 -6.84 -2.68
CA ALA A 194 12.09 -5.57 -2.60
C ALA A 194 12.99 -4.41 -3.06
N ARG A 195 14.26 -4.35 -2.64
CA ARG A 195 15.20 -3.30 -3.07
C ARG A 195 15.35 -3.27 -4.60
N ILE A 196 15.56 -4.44 -5.23
CA ILE A 196 15.64 -4.56 -6.69
C ILE A 196 14.32 -4.12 -7.34
N PHE A 197 13.18 -4.49 -6.75
CA PHE A 197 11.87 -4.08 -7.26
C PHE A 197 11.71 -2.55 -7.22
N TYR A 198 11.99 -1.91 -6.09
CA TYR A 198 11.87 -0.45 -5.95
C TYR A 198 12.85 0.28 -6.87
N ALA A 199 14.09 -0.15 -6.98
CA ALA A 199 15.06 0.43 -7.91
C ALA A 199 14.56 0.34 -9.37
N LYS A 200 13.96 -0.79 -9.79
CA LYS A 200 13.39 -0.95 -11.14
C LYS A 200 12.20 -0.03 -11.45
N ILE A 201 11.51 0.46 -10.44
CA ILE A 201 10.41 1.40 -10.62
C ILE A 201 10.81 2.85 -10.33
N GLY A 202 12.11 3.11 -10.18
CA GLY A 202 12.69 4.45 -10.13
C GLY A 202 12.88 5.03 -8.73
N TYR A 203 12.90 4.19 -7.68
CA TYR A 203 13.30 4.62 -6.34
C TYR A 203 14.82 4.52 -6.19
N GLU A 204 15.42 5.52 -5.57
CA GLU A 204 16.85 5.61 -5.28
C GLU A 204 17.06 5.64 -3.77
N GLU A 205 18.17 5.03 -3.31
CA GLU A 205 18.55 5.08 -1.89
C GLU A 205 18.97 6.51 -1.52
N THR A 206 18.61 6.92 -0.32
CA THR A 206 18.97 8.23 0.25
C THR A 206 19.99 8.07 1.36
N ASP A 207 20.68 9.14 1.73
CA ASP A 207 21.66 9.16 2.83
C ASP A 207 21.02 9.37 4.22
N HIS A 208 19.67 9.30 4.31
CA HIS A 208 18.95 9.61 5.57
C HIS A 208 18.97 8.46 6.58
N ALA A 209 19.25 7.22 6.16
CA ALA A 209 19.37 6.11 7.10
C ALA A 209 20.75 6.13 7.79
N PRO A 210 20.85 5.86 9.10
CA PRO A 210 22.14 5.67 9.76
C PRO A 210 22.98 4.61 9.07
N VAL A 211 24.30 4.80 9.03
CA VAL A 211 25.23 3.90 8.30
C VAL A 211 25.14 2.46 8.76
N ASP A 212 24.94 2.24 10.04
CA ASP A 212 24.82 0.91 10.70
C ASP A 212 23.36 0.39 10.77
N ALA A 213 22.39 1.14 10.25
CA ALA A 213 21.00 0.71 10.24
C ALA A 213 20.81 -0.58 9.41
N HIS A 214 19.88 -1.44 9.83
CA HIS A 214 19.48 -2.63 9.10
C HIS A 214 18.60 -2.35 7.88
N TYR A 215 18.30 -1.09 7.60
CA TYR A 215 17.42 -0.63 6.53
C TYR A 215 18.06 0.48 5.70
N VAL A 216 17.45 0.77 4.58
CA VAL A 216 17.68 1.97 3.78
C VAL A 216 16.36 2.70 3.56
N ILE A 217 16.42 4.01 3.40
CA ILE A 217 15.29 4.81 2.94
C ILE A 217 15.45 5.00 1.44
N MET A 218 14.39 4.70 0.68
CA MET A 218 14.38 4.92 -0.76
C MET A 218 13.34 5.97 -1.10
N ARG A 219 13.68 6.85 -2.06
CA ARG A 219 12.84 7.97 -2.48
C ARG A 219 12.75 8.02 -4.00
N LYS A 220 11.60 8.48 -4.49
CA LYS A 220 11.34 8.75 -5.91
C LYS A 220 10.67 10.11 -6.04
N ARG A 221 11.08 10.90 -7.02
CA ARG A 221 10.33 12.09 -7.43
C ARG A 221 9.11 11.67 -8.26
N ILE A 222 7.94 12.21 -7.91
CA ILE A 222 6.64 11.88 -8.54
C ILE A 222 5.98 13.10 -9.16
#